data_5f068bfa2712de15c5c7c44e2c7b5a73
#
_entry.id   5f068bfa2712de15c5c7c44e2c7b5a73
#
_cell.length_a   1.000
_cell.length_b   1.000
_cell.length_c   1.000
_cell.angle_alpha   90.00
_cell.angle_beta   90.00
_cell.angle_gamma   90.00
#
_symmetry.space_group_name_H-M   'P 1'
#
loop_
_entity.id
_entity.type
_entity.pdbx_description
1 polymer ?
#
loop_
_entity_poly.entity_id
_entity_poly.type
_entity_poly.pdbx_seq_one_letter_code
_entity_poly.pdbx_strand_id
1 'polypeptide(L)'
;AGQFSELSGSFSHIKHIEYVDQNPIGRSSRSNPVTYIKAYDDIRDLYAKEKLSKVRGYQAKHFSFNVDGGRCETCKGEGSINVEMVFMADVSLPCDTCGGKRFKKEVLEVTFEGKNIDDILSMTIDDAIAFFQNHKQTKIIQKLQPLQDVGLGYVQLGQSSSTLSGGEAQRIKLASFLVKGVTKEKALFVFDEPTTGLHF
;
A
#
# COMPACT_ATOMS: atom_id res chain seq x y z
N ALA A 1 8.39 -22.63 20.94
CA ALA A 1 7.10 -23.29 20.75
C ALA A 1 6.62 -23.78 22.10
N GLY A 2 5.34 -23.55 22.44
CA GLY A 2 4.76 -24.07 23.68
C GLY A 2 4.75 -25.60 23.68
N GLN A 3 4.96 -26.18 24.83
CA GLN A 3 4.80 -27.63 25.00
C GLN A 3 3.32 -27.94 25.23
N PHE A 4 2.76 -28.85 24.46
CA PHE A 4 1.41 -29.34 24.65
C PHE A 4 1.39 -30.87 24.58
N SER A 5 0.50 -31.51 25.32
CA SER A 5 0.40 -32.98 25.37
C SER A 5 -0.49 -33.53 24.27
N GLU A 6 -1.48 -32.77 23.84
CA GLU A 6 -2.45 -33.21 22.82
C GLU A 6 -3.05 -32.02 22.13
N LEU A 7 -3.33 -32.15 20.82
CA LEU A 7 -4.11 -31.24 20.02
C LEU A 7 -5.32 -32.02 19.49
N SER A 8 -6.51 -31.69 19.97
CA SER A 8 -7.74 -32.37 19.61
C SER A 8 -8.71 -31.44 18.89
N GLY A 9 -9.59 -31.98 18.03
CA GLY A 9 -10.59 -31.24 17.28
C GLY A 9 -10.72 -31.61 15.82
N SER A 10 -11.57 -30.91 15.07
CA SER A 10 -11.86 -31.19 13.66
C SER A 10 -10.88 -30.47 12.73
N PHE A 11 -9.62 -30.88 12.72
CA PHE A 11 -8.57 -30.24 11.90
C PHE A 11 -8.69 -30.53 10.40
N SER A 12 -9.39 -31.59 10.01
CA SER A 12 -9.54 -32.01 8.60
C SER A 12 -10.18 -30.93 7.69
N HIS A 13 -10.85 -29.95 8.30
CA HIS A 13 -11.48 -28.87 7.59
C HIS A 13 -10.57 -27.63 7.41
N ILE A 14 -9.46 -27.53 8.14
CA ILE A 14 -8.54 -26.39 8.07
C ILE A 14 -7.52 -26.66 6.97
N LYS A 15 -7.51 -25.87 5.91
CA LYS A 15 -6.57 -25.95 4.79
C LYS A 15 -5.38 -25.03 4.94
N HIS A 16 -5.59 -23.87 5.54
CA HIS A 16 -4.57 -22.85 5.76
C HIS A 16 -4.68 -22.27 7.17
N ILE A 17 -3.53 -21.92 7.73
CA ILE A 17 -3.45 -21.14 8.97
C ILE A 17 -2.74 -19.85 8.60
N GLU A 18 -3.43 -18.73 8.84
CA GLU A 18 -2.91 -17.39 8.59
C GLU A 18 -2.68 -16.69 9.93
N TYR A 19 -1.44 -16.34 10.19
CA TYR A 19 -1.05 -15.60 11.37
C TYR A 19 -1.00 -14.11 11.05
N VAL A 20 -1.85 -13.33 11.71
CA VAL A 20 -1.98 -11.88 11.49
C VAL A 20 -1.34 -11.16 12.68
N ASP A 21 -0.07 -10.85 12.54
CA ASP A 21 0.74 -10.14 13.52
C ASP A 21 0.76 -8.62 13.27
N GLN A 22 1.36 -7.87 14.19
CA GLN A 22 1.52 -6.42 14.15
C GLN A 22 2.82 -5.96 13.44
N ASN A 23 3.61 -6.89 12.89
CA ASN A 23 4.81 -6.53 12.16
C ASN A 23 4.49 -5.65 10.94
N PRO A 24 5.39 -4.76 10.53
CA PRO A 24 5.20 -3.93 9.35
C PRO A 24 4.82 -4.75 8.10
N ILE A 25 3.98 -4.19 7.22
CA ILE A 25 3.54 -4.82 5.97
C ILE A 25 4.65 -4.97 4.92
N GLY A 26 5.86 -4.54 5.24
CA GLY A 26 7.05 -4.69 4.40
C GLY A 26 8.27 -4.11 5.09
N ARG A 27 9.45 -4.51 4.61
CA ARG A 27 10.75 -4.11 5.19
C ARG A 27 11.30 -2.80 4.60
N SER A 28 10.73 -2.34 3.48
CA SER A 28 11.19 -1.14 2.77
C SER A 28 10.29 0.03 3.12
N SER A 29 10.87 1.23 3.26
CA SER A 29 10.17 2.52 3.36
C SER A 29 9.22 2.78 2.19
N ARG A 30 9.41 2.09 1.06
CA ARG A 30 8.54 2.11 -0.13
C ARG A 30 7.33 1.18 -0.04
N SER A 31 7.26 0.32 0.98
CA SER A 31 6.07 -0.48 1.23
C SER A 31 4.95 0.42 1.73
N ASN A 32 3.76 0.27 1.17
CA ASN A 32 2.58 1.08 1.52
C ASN A 32 1.28 0.29 1.30
N PRO A 33 0.15 0.77 1.84
CA PRO A 33 -1.13 0.06 1.75
C PRO A 33 -1.51 -0.32 0.32
N VAL A 34 -1.43 0.63 -0.63
CA VAL A 34 -1.92 0.41 -2.00
C VAL A 34 -1.08 -0.61 -2.78
N THR A 35 0.23 -0.72 -2.50
CA THR A 35 1.07 -1.77 -3.10
C THR A 35 0.83 -3.12 -2.45
N TYR A 36 0.60 -3.16 -1.15
CA TYR A 36 0.38 -4.40 -0.41
C TYR A 36 -0.89 -5.14 -0.88
N ILE A 37 -1.99 -4.40 -1.08
CA ILE A 37 -3.25 -4.96 -1.61
C ILE A 37 -3.27 -5.08 -3.14
N LYS A 38 -2.18 -4.75 -3.83
CA LYS A 38 -2.03 -4.78 -5.30
C LYS A 38 -3.02 -3.89 -6.09
N ALA A 39 -3.58 -2.87 -5.46
CA ALA A 39 -4.39 -1.87 -6.15
C ALA A 39 -3.52 -0.93 -7.00
N TYR A 40 -2.25 -0.75 -6.61
CA TYR A 40 -1.31 0.10 -7.32
C TYR A 40 -1.03 -0.37 -8.75
N ASP A 41 -1.11 -1.65 -9.02
CA ASP A 41 -0.92 -2.19 -10.37
C ASP A 41 -1.99 -1.67 -11.34
N ASP A 42 -3.26 -1.69 -10.93
CA ASP A 42 -4.36 -1.16 -11.74
C ASP A 42 -4.28 0.37 -11.91
N ILE A 43 -3.82 1.08 -10.87
CA ILE A 43 -3.59 2.53 -10.93
C ILE A 43 -2.49 2.85 -11.97
N ARG A 44 -1.37 2.15 -11.93
CA ARG A 44 -0.28 2.32 -12.91
C ARG A 44 -0.73 2.03 -14.34
N ASP A 45 -1.54 1.00 -14.53
CA ASP A 45 -2.12 0.64 -15.83
C ASP A 45 -3.08 1.72 -16.33
N LEU A 46 -3.82 2.37 -15.43
CA LEU A 46 -4.70 3.49 -15.77
C LEU A 46 -3.89 4.66 -16.33
N TYR A 47 -2.83 5.08 -15.63
CA TYR A 47 -1.96 6.18 -16.06
C TYR A 47 -1.20 5.85 -17.37
N ALA A 48 -0.82 4.60 -17.59
CA ALA A 48 -0.17 4.18 -18.83
C ALA A 48 -1.09 4.30 -20.06
N LYS A 49 -2.41 4.30 -19.86
CA LYS A 49 -3.41 4.46 -20.94
C LYS A 49 -3.69 5.90 -21.32
N GLU A 50 -3.25 6.86 -20.53
CA GLU A 50 -3.47 8.28 -20.77
C GLU A 50 -2.83 8.75 -22.08
N LYS A 51 -3.42 9.77 -22.72
CA LYS A 51 -2.96 10.28 -24.02
C LYS A 51 -1.50 10.69 -23.97
N LEU A 52 -1.11 11.45 -22.93
CA LEU A 52 0.26 11.93 -22.79
C LEU A 52 1.25 10.76 -22.57
N SER A 53 0.84 9.73 -21.83
CA SER A 53 1.64 8.51 -21.66
C SER A 53 1.92 7.81 -23.00
N LYS A 54 0.89 7.68 -23.85
CA LYS A 54 1.04 7.06 -25.18
C LYS A 54 1.98 7.87 -26.07
N VAL A 55 1.86 9.21 -26.07
CA VAL A 55 2.75 10.09 -26.85
C VAL A 55 4.20 9.97 -26.42
N ARG A 56 4.45 9.83 -25.08
CA ARG A 56 5.81 9.70 -24.52
C ARG A 56 6.32 8.27 -24.46
N GLY A 57 5.54 7.29 -24.88
CA GLY A 57 5.90 5.86 -24.79
C GLY A 57 5.97 5.34 -23.34
N TYR A 58 5.23 5.97 -22.43
CA TYR A 58 5.21 5.55 -21.04
C TYR A 58 4.35 4.29 -20.85
N GLN A 59 4.89 3.35 -20.08
CA GLN A 59 4.27 2.10 -19.68
C GLN A 59 4.00 2.14 -18.17
N ALA A 60 3.25 1.19 -17.62
CA ALA A 60 2.95 1.09 -16.20
C ALA A 60 4.21 1.16 -15.29
N LYS A 61 5.36 0.65 -15.76
CA LYS A 61 6.65 0.72 -15.03
C LYS A 61 7.10 2.16 -14.74
N HIS A 62 6.78 3.13 -15.63
CA HIS A 62 7.18 4.53 -15.44
C HIS A 62 6.42 5.21 -14.29
N PHE A 63 5.28 4.67 -13.91
CA PHE A 63 4.47 5.09 -12.76
C PHE A 63 4.78 4.28 -11.50
N SER A 64 5.92 3.59 -11.45
CA SER A 64 6.40 2.86 -10.28
C SER A 64 7.57 3.59 -9.64
N PHE A 65 7.51 3.78 -8.32
CA PHE A 65 8.63 4.29 -7.53
C PHE A 65 9.64 3.19 -7.14
N ASN A 66 9.36 1.92 -7.48
CA ASN A 66 10.21 0.78 -7.14
C ASN A 66 11.21 0.39 -8.24
N VAL A 67 10.95 0.78 -9.50
CA VAL A 67 11.79 0.43 -10.65
C VAL A 67 12.25 1.66 -11.41
N ASP A 68 13.34 1.54 -12.16
CA ASP A 68 13.87 2.63 -12.96
C ASP A 68 12.94 2.98 -14.14
N GLY A 69 13.02 4.22 -14.57
CA GLY A 69 12.26 4.75 -15.70
C GLY A 69 11.50 6.03 -15.35
N GLY A 70 10.67 6.01 -14.32
CA GLY A 70 9.89 7.18 -13.93
C GLY A 70 10.12 7.67 -12.51
N ARG A 71 10.79 6.89 -11.66
CA ARG A 71 11.13 7.31 -10.31
C ARG A 71 12.21 8.38 -10.30
N CYS A 72 12.20 9.22 -9.28
CA CYS A 72 13.29 10.16 -9.02
C CYS A 72 14.61 9.41 -8.85
N GLU A 73 15.65 9.80 -9.59
CA GLU A 73 16.93 9.13 -9.56
C GLU A 73 17.72 9.44 -8.29
N THR A 74 17.57 10.65 -7.73
CA THR A 74 18.26 11.09 -6.53
C THR A 74 17.83 10.27 -5.30
N CYS A 75 16.55 10.21 -5.00
CA CYS A 75 16.03 9.43 -3.87
C CYS A 75 15.62 8.00 -4.23
N LYS A 76 15.80 7.58 -5.49
CA LYS A 76 15.44 6.24 -5.99
C LYS A 76 14.00 5.83 -5.69
N GLY A 77 13.10 6.83 -5.65
CA GLY A 77 11.67 6.62 -5.38
C GLY A 77 11.27 6.60 -3.91
N GLU A 78 12.19 6.88 -2.98
CA GLU A 78 11.89 6.97 -1.54
C GLU A 78 11.07 8.23 -1.21
N GLY A 79 11.30 9.33 -1.93
CA GLY A 79 10.74 10.64 -1.64
C GLY A 79 11.55 11.40 -0.57
N SER A 80 12.39 10.72 0.17
CA SER A 80 13.25 11.29 1.21
C SER A 80 14.69 10.80 1.06
N ILE A 81 15.59 11.50 1.73
CA ILE A 81 17.01 11.16 1.85
C ILE A 81 17.31 11.03 3.33
N ASN A 82 17.83 9.89 3.74
CA ASN A 82 18.27 9.67 5.11
C ASN A 82 19.69 10.19 5.28
N VAL A 83 19.87 11.04 6.27
CA VAL A 83 21.17 11.57 6.69
C VAL A 83 21.55 10.83 7.97
N GLU A 84 22.57 9.97 7.87
CA GLU A 84 23.12 9.25 9.03
C GLU A 84 23.87 10.22 9.92
N MET A 85 23.57 10.20 11.22
CA MET A 85 24.17 11.07 12.22
C MET A 85 25.00 10.22 13.18
N VAL A 86 26.30 10.56 13.32
CA VAL A 86 27.26 9.75 14.10
C VAL A 86 26.90 9.63 15.59
N PHE A 87 26.19 10.61 16.16
CA PHE A 87 25.86 10.65 17.60
C PHE A 87 24.37 10.92 17.91
N MET A 88 23.51 10.95 16.90
CA MET A 88 22.09 11.21 17.03
C MET A 88 21.30 10.24 16.13
N ALA A 89 19.98 10.19 16.33
CA ALA A 89 19.11 9.43 15.42
C ALA A 89 19.18 9.99 13.98
N ASP A 90 19.14 9.11 13.00
CA ASP A 90 19.11 9.48 11.59
C ASP A 90 17.95 10.42 11.28
N VAL A 91 18.20 11.41 10.45
CA VAL A 91 17.19 12.38 10.03
C VAL A 91 16.79 12.10 8.59
N SER A 92 15.48 11.94 8.38
CA SER A 92 14.90 11.79 7.04
C SER A 92 14.40 13.13 6.53
N LEU A 93 15.00 13.64 5.46
CA LEU A 93 14.65 14.91 4.82
C LEU A 93 13.94 14.66 3.49
N PRO A 94 12.93 15.48 3.12
CA PRO A 94 12.35 15.41 1.78
C PRO A 94 13.42 15.56 0.71
N CYS A 95 13.34 14.78 -0.35
CA CYS A 95 14.26 14.88 -1.48
C CYS A 95 14.06 16.20 -2.24
N ASP A 96 15.06 17.07 -2.27
CA ASP A 96 14.98 18.38 -2.93
C ASP A 96 14.70 18.26 -4.44
N THR A 97 15.23 17.23 -5.10
CA THR A 97 15.06 17.02 -6.55
C THR A 97 13.60 16.79 -6.93
N CYS A 98 12.87 15.98 -6.16
CA CYS A 98 11.47 15.67 -6.45
C CYS A 98 10.48 16.32 -5.48
N GLY A 99 10.96 17.07 -4.48
CA GLY A 99 10.09 17.68 -3.46
C GLY A 99 9.26 16.67 -2.69
N GLY A 100 9.81 15.50 -2.40
CA GLY A 100 9.10 14.40 -1.71
C GLY A 100 8.20 13.53 -2.60
N LYS A 101 7.99 13.90 -3.87
CA LYS A 101 7.00 13.28 -4.77
C LYS A 101 7.40 11.94 -5.39
N ARG A 102 8.61 11.45 -5.15
CA ARG A 102 9.11 10.12 -5.59
C ARG A 102 9.35 9.95 -7.09
N PHE A 103 8.77 10.78 -7.96
CA PHE A 103 8.80 10.65 -9.42
C PHE A 103 9.55 11.80 -10.09
N LYS A 104 9.94 11.57 -11.35
CA LYS A 104 10.44 12.63 -12.24
C LYS A 104 9.31 13.61 -12.56
N LYS A 105 9.67 14.87 -12.81
CA LYS A 105 8.69 15.93 -13.14
C LYS A 105 7.86 15.57 -14.38
N GLU A 106 8.49 15.00 -15.38
CA GLU A 106 7.84 14.64 -16.65
C GLU A 106 6.79 13.52 -16.46
N VAL A 107 6.96 12.65 -15.48
CA VAL A 107 5.96 11.61 -15.14
C VAL A 107 4.77 12.24 -14.43
N LEU A 108 5.02 13.24 -13.58
CA LEU A 108 3.96 13.97 -12.85
C LEU A 108 3.12 14.88 -13.75
N GLU A 109 3.55 15.17 -14.99
CA GLU A 109 2.73 15.87 -15.98
C GLU A 109 1.58 15.01 -16.52
N VAL A 110 1.71 13.68 -16.40
CA VAL A 110 0.60 12.79 -16.78
C VAL A 110 -0.46 12.82 -15.70
N THR A 111 -1.68 13.18 -16.08
CA THR A 111 -2.81 13.27 -15.17
C THR A 111 -3.97 12.40 -15.65
N PHE A 112 -4.66 11.80 -14.72
CA PHE A 112 -5.98 11.20 -14.89
C PHE A 112 -6.99 12.06 -14.15
N GLU A 113 -7.97 12.61 -14.89
CA GLU A 113 -9.00 13.52 -14.35
C GLU A 113 -8.41 14.65 -13.48
N GLY A 114 -7.31 15.25 -13.96
CA GLY A 114 -6.62 16.37 -13.31
C GLY A 114 -5.73 16.00 -12.13
N LYS A 115 -5.60 14.73 -11.77
CA LYS A 115 -4.73 14.24 -10.69
C LYS A 115 -3.54 13.46 -11.26
N ASN A 116 -2.33 13.81 -10.85
CA ASN A 116 -1.14 13.03 -11.16
C ASN A 116 -0.97 11.85 -10.20
N ILE A 117 0.01 10.99 -10.46
CA ILE A 117 0.22 9.77 -9.66
C ILE A 117 0.56 10.06 -8.19
N ASP A 118 1.24 11.16 -7.89
CA ASP A 118 1.58 11.57 -6.53
C ASP A 118 0.34 12.11 -5.80
N ASP A 119 -0.53 12.86 -6.50
CA ASP A 119 -1.81 13.31 -5.94
C ASP A 119 -2.67 12.11 -5.50
N ILE A 120 -2.72 11.04 -6.31
CA ILE A 120 -3.45 9.82 -5.96
C ILE A 120 -2.82 9.12 -4.74
N LEU A 121 -1.50 9.00 -4.69
CA LEU A 121 -0.81 8.36 -3.56
C LEU A 121 -0.99 9.14 -2.25
N SER A 122 -1.21 10.45 -2.34
CA SER A 122 -1.45 11.35 -1.21
C SER A 122 -2.90 11.36 -0.73
N MET A 123 -3.84 10.82 -1.51
CA MET A 123 -5.25 10.70 -1.07
C MET A 123 -5.37 9.72 0.09
N THR A 124 -6.34 9.98 0.98
CA THR A 124 -6.82 8.97 1.90
C THR A 124 -7.53 7.84 1.13
N ILE A 125 -7.69 6.69 1.74
CA ILE A 125 -8.43 5.57 1.13
C ILE A 125 -9.87 5.99 0.81
N ASP A 126 -10.52 6.74 1.71
CA ASP A 126 -11.89 7.23 1.50
C ASP A 126 -11.97 8.19 0.31
N ASP A 127 -11.07 9.17 0.24
CA ASP A 127 -11.02 10.12 -0.89
C ASP A 127 -10.74 9.41 -2.21
N ALA A 128 -9.83 8.44 -2.20
CA ALA A 128 -9.49 7.68 -3.40
C ALA A 128 -10.67 6.81 -3.88
N ILE A 129 -11.40 6.16 -2.96
CA ILE A 129 -12.61 5.40 -3.33
C ILE A 129 -13.64 6.35 -3.96
N ALA A 130 -13.93 7.49 -3.34
CA ALA A 130 -14.86 8.47 -3.87
C ALA A 130 -14.42 8.99 -5.25
N PHE A 131 -13.12 9.31 -5.41
CA PHE A 131 -12.55 9.76 -6.67
C PHE A 131 -12.70 8.70 -7.77
N PHE A 132 -12.27 7.46 -7.52
CA PHE A 132 -12.36 6.38 -8.51
C PHE A 132 -13.80 5.95 -8.80
N GLN A 133 -14.72 6.11 -7.84
CA GLN A 133 -16.16 5.84 -8.03
C GLN A 133 -16.78 6.84 -9.02
N ASN A 134 -16.47 8.13 -8.89
CA ASN A 134 -16.92 9.17 -9.82
C ASN A 134 -16.42 8.92 -11.26
N HIS A 135 -15.26 8.27 -11.40
CA HIS A 135 -14.65 7.98 -12.70
C HIS A 135 -14.78 6.50 -13.12
N LYS A 136 -15.69 5.74 -12.50
CA LYS A 136 -16.08 4.36 -12.88
C LYS A 136 -14.91 3.34 -12.90
N GLN A 137 -13.90 3.52 -12.03
CA GLN A 137 -12.74 2.64 -11.94
C GLN A 137 -13.00 1.46 -10.97
N THR A 138 -13.97 0.62 -11.31
CA THR A 138 -14.50 -0.46 -10.45
C THR A 138 -13.42 -1.42 -9.92
N LYS A 139 -12.43 -1.77 -10.74
CA LYS A 139 -11.35 -2.69 -10.34
C LYS A 139 -10.51 -2.13 -9.19
N ILE A 140 -10.20 -0.83 -9.25
CA ILE A 140 -9.43 -0.15 -8.19
C ILE A 140 -10.26 -0.11 -6.92
N ILE A 141 -11.53 0.28 -7.03
CA ILE A 141 -12.46 0.35 -5.89
C ILE A 141 -12.58 -1.00 -5.19
N GLN A 142 -12.78 -2.09 -5.93
CA GLN A 142 -12.89 -3.45 -5.36
C GLN A 142 -11.68 -3.86 -4.53
N LYS A 143 -10.48 -3.36 -4.88
CA LYS A 143 -9.27 -3.63 -4.11
C LYS A 143 -9.11 -2.68 -2.92
N LEU A 144 -9.59 -1.43 -3.02
CA LEU A 144 -9.50 -0.46 -1.93
C LEU A 144 -10.59 -0.66 -0.87
N GLN A 145 -11.78 -1.11 -1.26
CA GLN A 145 -12.93 -1.28 -0.37
C GLN A 145 -12.61 -2.07 0.90
N PRO A 146 -11.91 -3.22 0.87
CA PRO A 146 -11.55 -3.95 2.08
C PRO A 146 -10.70 -3.16 3.07
N LEU A 147 -9.90 -2.18 2.61
CA LEU A 147 -9.16 -1.29 3.53
C LEU A 147 -10.12 -0.33 4.26
N GLN A 148 -11.12 0.18 3.58
CA GLN A 148 -12.16 1.00 4.19
C GLN A 148 -13.00 0.17 5.17
N ASP A 149 -13.39 -1.05 4.78
CA ASP A 149 -14.22 -1.97 5.59
C ASP A 149 -13.55 -2.35 6.93
N VAL A 150 -12.20 -2.38 6.98
CA VAL A 150 -11.45 -2.60 8.23
C VAL A 150 -11.15 -1.30 8.99
N GLY A 151 -11.77 -0.18 8.62
CA GLY A 151 -11.67 1.10 9.33
C GLY A 151 -10.37 1.87 9.06
N LEU A 152 -9.75 1.69 7.89
CA LEU A 152 -8.51 2.39 7.49
C LEU A 152 -8.76 3.51 6.46
N GLY A 153 -10.00 3.98 6.34
CA GLY A 153 -10.37 5.01 5.37
C GLY A 153 -9.54 6.28 5.44
N TYR A 154 -9.05 6.65 6.62
CA TYR A 154 -8.22 7.84 6.87
C TYR A 154 -6.75 7.69 6.46
N VAL A 155 -6.26 6.48 6.23
CA VAL A 155 -4.85 6.21 5.88
C VAL A 155 -4.60 6.62 4.43
N GLN A 156 -3.45 7.23 4.15
CA GLN A 156 -3.09 7.59 2.78
C GLN A 156 -2.64 6.35 1.97
N LEU A 157 -3.00 6.31 0.69
CA LEU A 157 -2.65 5.20 -0.20
C LEU A 157 -1.14 4.93 -0.26
N GLY A 158 -0.34 5.99 -0.34
CA GLY A 158 1.11 5.95 -0.43
C GLY A 158 1.84 6.07 0.91
N GLN A 159 1.13 5.99 2.05
CA GLN A 159 1.74 6.09 3.38
C GLN A 159 2.79 4.99 3.59
N SER A 160 3.98 5.37 4.03
CA SER A 160 5.05 4.39 4.29
C SER A 160 4.66 3.41 5.41
N SER A 161 4.98 2.13 5.21
CA SER A 161 4.75 1.11 6.24
C SER A 161 5.46 1.39 7.57
N SER A 162 6.55 2.15 7.54
CA SER A 162 7.29 2.54 8.75
C SER A 162 6.55 3.57 9.62
N THR A 163 5.54 4.25 9.08
CA THR A 163 4.73 5.24 9.79
C THR A 163 3.38 4.70 10.26
N LEU A 164 3.08 3.45 9.92
CA LEU A 164 1.86 2.77 10.33
C LEU A 164 2.02 2.22 11.76
N SER A 165 0.98 2.31 12.55
CA SER A 165 0.90 1.61 13.84
C SER A 165 0.80 0.09 13.62
N GLY A 166 1.13 -0.70 14.66
CA GLY A 166 0.99 -2.16 14.60
C GLY A 166 -0.43 -2.61 14.26
N GLY A 167 -1.44 -1.95 14.85
CA GLY A 167 -2.85 -2.24 14.55
C GLY A 167 -3.27 -1.89 13.12
N GLU A 168 -2.74 -0.80 12.54
CA GLU A 168 -2.97 -0.47 11.12
C GLU A 168 -2.33 -1.50 10.20
N ALA A 169 -1.09 -1.90 10.48
CA ALA A 169 -0.40 -2.95 9.71
C ALA A 169 -1.18 -4.27 9.76
N GLN A 170 -1.68 -4.65 10.92
CA GLN A 170 -2.51 -5.85 11.12
C GLN A 170 -3.79 -5.78 10.30
N ARG A 171 -4.51 -4.65 10.33
CA ARG A 171 -5.76 -4.47 9.56
C ARG A 171 -5.51 -4.46 8.06
N ILE A 172 -4.38 -3.91 7.56
CA ILE A 172 -4.00 -3.99 6.15
C ILE A 172 -3.76 -5.45 5.74
N LYS A 173 -3.10 -6.26 6.58
CA LYS A 173 -2.93 -7.69 6.33
C LYS A 173 -4.28 -8.39 6.22
N LEU A 174 -5.19 -8.13 7.16
CA LEU A 174 -6.55 -8.66 7.11
C LEU A 174 -7.27 -8.27 5.81
N ALA A 175 -7.25 -6.98 5.44
CA ALA A 175 -7.85 -6.51 4.20
C ALA A 175 -7.30 -7.24 2.96
N SER A 176 -6.00 -7.57 2.95
CA SER A 176 -5.39 -8.29 1.83
C SER A 176 -5.95 -9.70 1.61
N PHE A 177 -6.40 -10.36 2.67
CA PHE A 177 -7.08 -11.65 2.56
C PHE A 177 -8.49 -11.47 1.98
N LEU A 178 -9.18 -10.40 2.37
CA LEU A 178 -10.50 -10.07 1.82
C LEU A 178 -10.44 -9.75 0.31
N VAL A 179 -9.40 -9.04 -0.13
CA VAL A 179 -9.16 -8.77 -1.58
C VAL A 179 -8.98 -10.05 -2.39
N LYS A 180 -8.27 -11.04 -1.84
CA LYS A 180 -8.03 -12.33 -2.51
C LYS A 180 -9.31 -13.17 -2.64
N GLY A 181 -10.42 -12.68 -2.07
CA GLY A 181 -11.63 -13.45 -1.83
C GLY A 181 -11.39 -14.42 -0.68
N VAL A 182 -12.29 -14.46 0.30
CA VAL A 182 -12.28 -15.51 1.31
C VAL A 182 -12.27 -16.82 0.54
N THR A 183 -11.12 -17.45 0.53
CA THR A 183 -10.88 -18.64 -0.29
C THR A 183 -11.99 -19.63 -0.02
N LYS A 184 -12.46 -20.34 -1.06
CA LYS A 184 -13.37 -21.48 -0.93
C LYS A 184 -12.81 -22.54 0.05
N GLU A 185 -11.56 -22.36 0.49
CA GLU A 185 -10.85 -23.20 1.44
C GLU A 185 -10.97 -22.61 2.85
N LYS A 186 -11.30 -23.47 3.82
CA LYS A 186 -11.46 -23.09 5.22
C LYS A 186 -10.11 -22.68 5.81
N ALA A 187 -9.94 -21.40 6.10
CA ALA A 187 -8.76 -20.84 6.73
C ALA A 187 -9.01 -20.59 8.23
N LEU A 188 -8.02 -20.87 9.05
CA LEU A 188 -7.96 -20.46 10.46
C LEU A 188 -7.10 -19.20 10.55
N PHE A 189 -7.68 -18.11 11.01
CA PHE A 189 -6.95 -16.88 11.30
C PHE A 189 -6.58 -16.83 12.78
N VAL A 190 -5.32 -16.59 13.05
CA VAL A 190 -4.80 -16.38 14.40
C VAL A 190 -4.30 -14.95 14.49
N PHE A 191 -4.92 -14.16 15.35
CA PHE A 191 -4.59 -12.75 15.54
C PHE A 191 -3.75 -12.58 16.80
N ASP A 192 -2.70 -11.79 16.71
CA ASP A 192 -1.88 -11.35 17.83
C ASP A 192 -2.39 -10.00 18.32
N GLU A 193 -2.89 -9.96 19.56
CA GLU A 193 -3.44 -8.75 20.21
C GLU A 193 -4.41 -7.93 19.31
N PRO A 194 -5.56 -8.52 18.88
CA PRO A 194 -6.42 -7.92 17.84
C PRO A 194 -7.09 -6.60 18.24
N THR A 195 -7.06 -6.23 19.50
CA THR A 195 -7.68 -5.00 20.03
C THR A 195 -6.69 -3.84 20.14
N THR A 196 -5.41 -4.05 19.85
CA THR A 196 -4.39 -3.00 19.91
C THR A 196 -4.71 -1.89 18.91
N GLY A 197 -4.79 -0.64 19.40
CA GLY A 197 -5.11 0.54 18.58
C GLY A 197 -6.60 0.72 18.29
N LEU A 198 -7.50 0.00 18.97
CA LEU A 198 -8.91 0.31 19.01
C LEU A 198 -9.17 1.25 20.19
N HIS A 199 -9.69 2.45 19.93
CA HIS A 199 -10.27 3.32 20.94
C HIS A 199 -11.76 3.01 21.03
N PHE A 200 -12.21 2.63 22.23
CA PHE A 200 -13.62 2.44 22.54
C PHE A 200 -14.21 3.78 22.98
#